data_92e567b0934194e0865cf495add981d3
#
_entry.id   92e567b0934194e0865cf495add981d3
#
_cell.length_a   1.000
_cell.length_b   1.000
_cell.length_c   1.000
_cell.angle_alpha   90.00
_cell.angle_beta   90.00
_cell.angle_gamma   90.00
#
_symmetry.space_group_name_H-M   'P 1'
#
loop_
_entity.id
_entity.type
_entity.pdbx_description
1 polymer ?
#
loop_
_entity_poly.entity_id
_entity_poly.type
_entity_poly.pdbx_seq_one_letter_code
_entity_poly.pdbx_strand_id
1 'polypeptide(L)'
;MRHMLGKALLICALPFGAAAAGPHDPLATYMVEAIPFALKDGKSMDDMMALRDDFAKLAEAGDLEYSAYVMSPHFMSQSSLPVDEKFDAVWLGFSRNPSTLAASLSAYLESGAEMEQAFGEVREMNQRWLMRGELVHQSDAPEGDGPGYAFFSTCRLKDGASRMSHRAAEKAWSEAMEKVGASANSHIWYAGQGIPDALQGAMIKVRIFESVQAWGDSYTAFIENDMASSPEWAAMASQVDCGPIRSYLGRAFYERNAD
;
A
#
# COMPACT_ATOMS: atom_id res chain seq x y z
N MET A 1 -45.57 12.61 -13.78
CA MET A 1 -44.21 12.47 -14.33
C MET A 1 -43.23 13.09 -13.33
N ARG A 2 -42.59 12.26 -12.51
CA ARG A 2 -41.59 12.66 -11.53
C ARG A 2 -40.24 12.14 -12.04
N HIS A 3 -39.37 13.04 -12.48
CA HIS A 3 -37.99 12.72 -12.82
C HIS A 3 -37.21 12.43 -11.53
N MET A 4 -36.88 11.18 -11.30
CA MET A 4 -35.81 10.79 -10.36
C MET A 4 -34.50 11.08 -11.07
N LEU A 5 -33.79 12.13 -10.67
CA LEU A 5 -32.37 12.29 -10.94
C LEU A 5 -31.62 11.31 -10.04
N GLY A 6 -31.16 10.24 -10.63
CA GLY A 6 -30.16 9.37 -10.00
C GLY A 6 -28.88 10.17 -9.86
N LYS A 7 -28.44 10.38 -8.61
CA LYS A 7 -27.09 10.82 -8.32
C LYS A 7 -26.17 9.64 -8.63
N ALA A 8 -25.45 9.74 -9.75
CA ALA A 8 -24.31 8.87 -10.00
C ALA A 8 -23.26 9.18 -8.92
N LEU A 9 -23.05 8.25 -8.00
CA LEU A 9 -21.91 8.26 -7.11
C LEU A 9 -20.69 7.94 -8.00
N LEU A 10 -19.88 8.94 -8.27
CA LEU A 10 -18.57 8.77 -8.90
C LEU A 10 -17.68 8.13 -7.85
N ILE A 11 -17.47 6.83 -7.95
CA ILE A 11 -16.56 6.10 -7.09
C ILE A 11 -15.18 6.27 -7.70
N CYS A 12 -14.31 6.98 -7.00
CA CYS A 12 -12.94 7.24 -7.40
C CYS A 12 -12.09 5.99 -7.26
N ALA A 13 -11.55 5.62 -8.38
CA ALA A 13 -10.49 4.67 -8.58
C ALA A 13 -9.23 5.01 -7.78
N LEU A 14 -8.53 4.00 -7.24
CA LEU A 14 -7.17 4.17 -6.76
C LEU A 14 -6.31 4.77 -7.88
N PRO A 15 -5.80 6.01 -7.79
CA PRO A 15 -4.99 6.59 -8.85
C PRO A 15 -3.54 6.06 -8.77
N PHE A 16 -3.37 4.74 -8.80
CA PHE A 16 -2.13 4.13 -9.23
C PHE A 16 -2.10 4.02 -10.76
N GLY A 17 -2.87 4.86 -11.45
CA GLY A 17 -2.64 5.14 -12.85
C GLY A 17 -1.24 5.71 -13.00
N ALA A 18 -0.24 4.83 -13.12
CA ALA A 18 1.01 5.21 -13.72
C ALA A 18 0.64 5.80 -15.08
N ALA A 19 0.88 7.09 -15.28
CA ALA A 19 0.88 7.70 -16.60
C ALA A 19 1.64 6.71 -17.50
N ALA A 20 1.03 6.30 -18.60
CA ALA A 20 1.54 5.25 -19.47
C ALA A 20 3.04 5.48 -19.72
N ALA A 21 3.85 4.69 -19.04
CA ALA A 21 5.30 4.76 -19.11
C ALA A 21 5.71 4.37 -20.52
N GLY A 22 6.38 5.24 -21.24
CA GLY A 22 6.94 4.95 -22.56
C GLY A 22 8.01 3.85 -22.49
N PRO A 23 8.46 3.25 -23.60
CA PRO A 23 9.36 2.08 -23.64
C PRO A 23 10.74 2.28 -22.99
N HIS A 24 11.03 3.44 -22.41
CA HIS A 24 12.25 3.78 -21.69
C HIS A 24 12.00 4.35 -20.29
N ASP A 25 10.80 4.13 -19.75
CA ASP A 25 10.47 4.71 -18.46
C ASP A 25 11.24 4.01 -17.34
N PRO A 26 12.11 4.74 -16.64
CA PRO A 26 12.68 4.24 -15.41
C PRO A 26 11.52 3.96 -14.46
N LEU A 27 11.43 2.73 -14.00
CA LEU A 27 10.52 2.17 -13.01
C LEU A 27 9.57 3.21 -12.40
N ALA A 28 8.26 3.03 -12.54
CA ALA A 28 7.30 3.86 -11.81
C ALA A 28 7.61 3.76 -10.31
N THR A 29 8.39 4.75 -9.83
CA THR A 29 8.82 4.83 -8.44
C THR A 29 8.00 5.90 -7.75
N TYR A 30 7.69 5.66 -6.49
CA TYR A 30 6.92 6.57 -5.65
C TYR A 30 7.46 6.53 -4.23
N MET A 31 7.03 7.48 -3.40
CA MET A 31 7.37 7.50 -1.98
C MET A 31 6.23 6.90 -1.17
N VAL A 32 6.61 6.15 -0.14
CA VAL A 32 5.67 5.53 0.81
C VAL A 32 6.05 5.99 2.20
N GLU A 33 5.11 6.62 2.87
CA GLU A 33 5.17 6.87 4.29
C GLU A 33 4.36 5.82 5.02
N ALA A 34 4.92 5.19 6.04
CA ALA A 34 4.19 4.25 6.89
C ALA A 34 4.28 4.69 8.35
N ILE A 35 3.13 4.82 8.99
CA ILE A 35 3.01 5.25 10.39
C ILE A 35 2.15 4.22 11.12
N PRO A 36 2.76 3.22 11.78
CA PRO A 36 2.04 2.38 12.73
C PRO A 36 1.51 3.24 13.87
N PHE A 37 0.27 3.01 14.27
CA PHE A 37 -0.33 3.73 15.39
C PHE A 37 -1.25 2.84 16.23
N ALA A 38 -1.34 3.15 17.52
CA ALA A 38 -2.32 2.59 18.43
C ALA A 38 -3.45 3.60 18.66
N LEU A 39 -4.67 3.11 18.78
CA LEU A 39 -5.80 3.94 19.20
C LEU A 39 -5.70 4.22 20.70
N LYS A 40 -6.04 5.43 21.11
CA LYS A 40 -6.11 5.80 22.51
C LYS A 40 -7.30 5.13 23.21
N ASP A 41 -7.23 5.03 24.52
CA ASP A 41 -8.30 4.47 25.35
C ASP A 41 -9.66 5.09 25.03
N GLY A 42 -10.64 4.25 24.74
CA GLY A 42 -11.99 4.65 24.40
C GLY A 42 -12.18 5.19 22.97
N LYS A 43 -11.13 5.20 22.14
CA LYS A 43 -11.19 5.57 20.73
C LYS A 43 -11.33 4.35 19.84
N SER A 44 -11.90 4.56 18.68
CA SER A 44 -12.20 3.52 17.69
C SER A 44 -11.64 3.90 16.32
N MET A 45 -11.64 2.94 15.40
CA MET A 45 -11.32 3.20 13.99
C MET A 45 -12.33 4.17 13.35
N ASP A 46 -13.58 4.19 13.81
CA ASP A 46 -14.58 5.13 13.31
C ASP A 46 -14.24 6.58 13.75
N ASP A 47 -13.69 6.78 14.96
CA ASP A 47 -13.17 8.08 15.38
C ASP A 47 -12.01 8.53 14.50
N MET A 48 -11.12 7.60 14.11
CA MET A 48 -10.03 7.90 13.19
C MET A 48 -10.57 8.28 11.81
N MET A 49 -11.53 7.53 11.27
CA MET A 49 -12.11 7.78 9.96
C MET A 49 -12.98 9.04 9.92
N ALA A 50 -13.52 9.50 11.06
CA ALA A 50 -14.27 10.76 11.15
C ALA A 50 -13.42 12.00 10.83
N LEU A 51 -12.09 11.88 10.92
CA LEU A 51 -11.15 12.98 10.61
C LEU A 51 -10.91 13.17 9.10
N ARG A 52 -11.47 12.31 8.23
CA ARG A 52 -11.25 12.33 6.77
C ARG A 52 -11.57 13.66 6.13
N ASP A 53 -12.76 14.18 6.41
CA ASP A 53 -13.26 15.38 5.73
C ASP A 53 -12.44 16.62 6.10
N ASP A 54 -11.96 16.70 7.33
CA ASP A 54 -11.12 17.81 7.77
C ASP A 54 -9.69 17.68 7.22
N PHE A 55 -9.15 16.46 7.14
CA PHE A 55 -7.89 16.22 6.45
C PHE A 55 -8.00 16.54 4.94
N ALA A 56 -9.10 16.15 4.28
CA ALA A 56 -9.33 16.45 2.87
C ALA A 56 -9.32 17.97 2.61
N LYS A 57 -10.05 18.76 3.42
CA LYS A 57 -10.05 20.23 3.33
C LYS A 57 -8.65 20.81 3.49
N LEU A 58 -7.88 20.31 4.46
CA LEU A 58 -6.49 20.73 4.67
C LEU A 58 -5.62 20.39 3.47
N ALA A 59 -5.74 19.16 2.96
CA ALA A 59 -4.96 18.68 1.82
C ALA A 59 -5.26 19.46 0.53
N GLU A 60 -6.53 19.77 0.28
CA GLU A 60 -6.96 20.58 -0.85
C GLU A 60 -6.49 22.04 -0.72
N ALA A 61 -6.64 22.64 0.47
CA ALA A 61 -6.18 24.00 0.72
C ALA A 61 -4.67 24.17 0.60
N GLY A 62 -3.91 23.14 0.99
CA GLY A 62 -2.44 23.09 0.90
C GLY A 62 -1.91 22.54 -0.42
N ASP A 63 -2.79 22.19 -1.37
CA ASP A 63 -2.44 21.53 -2.65
C ASP A 63 -1.52 20.32 -2.45
N LEU A 64 -1.82 19.48 -1.45
CA LEU A 64 -1.00 18.33 -1.12
C LEU A 64 -1.09 17.27 -2.22
N GLU A 65 0.00 17.01 -2.91
CA GLU A 65 0.15 15.86 -3.82
C GLU A 65 0.43 14.57 -3.03
N TYR A 66 -0.59 14.12 -2.31
CA TYR A 66 -0.49 13.04 -1.34
C TYR A 66 -1.80 12.24 -1.33
N SER A 67 -1.72 10.93 -1.22
CA SER A 67 -2.86 10.06 -0.96
C SER A 67 -2.61 9.25 0.29
N ALA A 68 -3.65 8.93 1.05
CA ALA A 68 -3.52 8.25 2.32
C ALA A 68 -4.56 7.14 2.50
N TYR A 69 -4.10 6.05 3.12
CA TYR A 69 -4.92 4.88 3.44
C TYR A 69 -4.68 4.45 4.88
N VAL A 70 -5.71 3.93 5.52
CA VAL A 70 -5.61 3.28 6.83
C VAL A 70 -5.72 1.78 6.63
N MET A 71 -4.69 1.06 7.07
CA MET A 71 -4.54 -0.37 6.91
C MET A 71 -4.78 -1.07 8.26
N SER A 72 -5.91 -1.76 8.38
CA SER A 72 -6.24 -2.52 9.59
C SER A 72 -5.72 -3.95 9.48
N PRO A 73 -4.99 -4.49 10.48
CA PRO A 73 -4.55 -5.87 10.48
C PRO A 73 -5.71 -6.86 10.33
N HIS A 74 -5.51 -7.91 9.51
CA HIS A 74 -6.50 -8.95 9.32
C HIS A 74 -5.95 -10.33 9.70
N PHE A 75 -5.08 -10.94 8.88
CA PHE A 75 -4.36 -12.16 9.25
C PHE A 75 -2.90 -11.83 9.48
N MET A 76 -2.50 -11.76 10.74
CA MET A 76 -1.11 -11.55 11.12
C MET A 76 -0.80 -12.11 12.51
N SER A 77 0.46 -12.46 12.72
CA SER A 77 1.00 -12.74 14.04
C SER A 77 1.83 -11.55 14.52
N GLN A 78 1.66 -11.17 15.77
CA GLN A 78 2.49 -10.13 16.41
C GLN A 78 3.99 -10.42 16.26
N SER A 79 4.39 -11.68 16.39
CA SER A 79 5.79 -12.11 16.23
C SER A 79 6.32 -11.98 14.80
N SER A 80 5.46 -11.78 13.80
CA SER A 80 5.87 -11.58 12.41
C SER A 80 6.23 -10.13 12.07
N LEU A 81 6.04 -9.23 13.03
CA LEU A 81 6.33 -7.81 12.85
C LEU A 81 7.81 -7.53 13.15
N PRO A 82 8.44 -6.66 12.37
CA PRO A 82 9.78 -6.19 12.65
C PRO A 82 9.83 -5.10 13.74
N VAL A 83 8.74 -4.93 14.49
CA VAL A 83 8.55 -3.93 15.53
C VAL A 83 8.06 -4.59 16.81
N ASP A 84 8.60 -4.19 17.93
CA ASP A 84 8.25 -4.73 19.25
C ASP A 84 6.94 -4.14 19.80
N GLU A 85 6.47 -3.05 19.20
CA GLU A 85 5.30 -2.32 19.67
C GLU A 85 4.01 -2.82 19.01
N LYS A 86 2.95 -2.88 19.82
CA LYS A 86 1.59 -3.15 19.33
C LYS A 86 1.06 -1.92 18.59
N PHE A 87 0.35 -2.17 17.51
CA PHE A 87 -0.41 -1.15 16.81
C PHE A 87 -1.77 -1.70 16.37
N ASP A 88 -2.75 -0.81 16.25
CA ASP A 88 -4.11 -1.16 15.80
C ASP A 88 -4.27 -0.99 14.30
N ALA A 89 -3.51 -0.08 13.71
CA ALA A 89 -3.49 0.15 12.27
C ALA A 89 -2.19 0.79 11.79
N VAL A 90 -2.02 0.83 10.48
CA VAL A 90 -0.93 1.55 9.82
C VAL A 90 -1.51 2.59 8.88
N TRP A 91 -1.11 3.84 9.04
CA TRP A 91 -1.30 4.85 8.02
C TRP A 91 -0.28 4.64 6.91
N LEU A 92 -0.74 4.57 5.68
CA LEU A 92 0.10 4.56 4.49
C LEU A 92 -0.15 5.82 3.68
N GLY A 93 0.87 6.63 3.53
CA GLY A 93 0.86 7.81 2.69
C GLY A 93 1.68 7.60 1.42
N PHE A 94 1.19 8.13 0.31
CA PHE A 94 1.83 7.97 -0.99
C PHE A 94 2.03 9.31 -1.66
N SER A 95 3.20 9.49 -2.29
CA SER A 95 3.50 10.65 -3.11
C SER A 95 4.33 10.23 -4.32
N ARG A 96 4.11 10.89 -5.45
CA ARG A 96 4.68 10.53 -6.75
C ARG A 96 6.22 10.48 -6.75
N ASN A 97 6.88 11.34 -6.01
CA ASN A 97 8.34 11.40 -5.92
C ASN A 97 8.80 12.16 -4.65
N PRO A 98 10.10 12.14 -4.32
CA PRO A 98 10.62 12.81 -3.12
C PRO A 98 10.36 14.32 -3.06
N SER A 99 10.45 15.03 -4.20
CA SER A 99 10.22 16.48 -4.24
C SER A 99 8.78 16.83 -3.95
N THR A 100 7.85 16.06 -4.52
CA THR A 100 6.40 16.18 -4.28
C THR A 100 6.07 15.90 -2.82
N LEU A 101 6.63 14.83 -2.25
CA LEU A 101 6.45 14.53 -0.83
C LEU A 101 6.99 15.66 0.05
N ALA A 102 8.18 16.18 -0.25
CA ALA A 102 8.79 17.27 0.53
C ALA A 102 7.92 18.54 0.48
N ALA A 103 7.36 18.88 -0.69
CA ALA A 103 6.44 20.01 -0.82
C ALA A 103 5.16 19.80 0.01
N SER A 104 4.54 18.62 -0.09
CA SER A 104 3.35 18.27 0.71
C SER A 104 3.62 18.31 2.20
N LEU A 105 4.76 17.77 2.66
CA LEU A 105 5.15 17.82 4.06
C LEU A 105 5.41 19.25 4.54
N SER A 106 6.04 20.11 3.71
CA SER A 106 6.26 21.51 4.06
C SER A 106 4.94 22.25 4.24
N ALA A 107 4.01 22.12 3.30
CA ALA A 107 2.67 22.72 3.40
C ALA A 107 1.89 22.20 4.63
N TYR A 108 1.98 20.90 4.91
CA TYR A 108 1.38 20.30 6.09
C TYR A 108 1.99 20.84 7.40
N LEU A 109 3.31 21.01 7.49
CA LEU A 109 3.98 21.58 8.65
C LEU A 109 3.59 23.05 8.91
N GLU A 110 3.26 23.80 7.86
CA GLU A 110 2.83 25.20 7.97
C GLU A 110 1.37 25.35 8.43
N SER A 111 0.50 24.43 8.02
CA SER A 111 -0.96 24.59 8.21
C SER A 111 -1.64 23.45 8.98
N GLY A 112 -0.96 22.33 9.24
CA GLY A 112 -1.56 21.11 9.77
C GLY A 112 -1.61 20.99 11.30
N ALA A 113 -1.27 22.03 12.07
CA ALA A 113 -1.16 21.93 13.53
C ALA A 113 -2.48 21.49 14.22
N GLU A 114 -3.62 22.01 13.77
CA GLU A 114 -4.94 21.61 14.30
C GLU A 114 -5.26 20.15 13.93
N MET A 115 -4.88 19.72 12.73
CA MET A 115 -5.06 18.33 12.29
C MET A 115 -4.18 17.36 13.09
N GLU A 116 -2.93 17.72 13.36
CA GLU A 116 -2.04 16.91 14.22
C GLU A 116 -2.60 16.80 15.64
N GLN A 117 -3.15 17.89 16.18
CA GLN A 117 -3.83 17.84 17.47
C GLN A 117 -5.03 16.87 17.43
N ALA A 118 -5.88 16.96 16.40
CA ALA A 118 -7.03 16.09 16.24
C ALA A 118 -6.62 14.61 16.10
N PHE A 119 -5.58 14.32 15.31
CA PHE A 119 -5.00 12.98 15.26
C PHE A 119 -4.47 12.53 16.62
N GLY A 120 -3.78 13.42 17.34
CA GLY A 120 -3.23 13.16 18.68
C GLY A 120 -4.30 12.90 19.75
N GLU A 121 -5.56 13.31 19.54
CA GLU A 121 -6.68 12.98 20.43
C GLU A 121 -7.23 11.55 20.18
N VAL A 122 -6.95 10.98 19.01
CA VAL A 122 -7.49 9.67 18.59
C VAL A 122 -6.44 8.58 18.67
N ARG A 123 -5.20 8.89 18.28
CA ARG A 123 -4.13 7.89 18.14
C ARG A 123 -2.82 8.31 18.80
N GLU A 124 -2.01 7.32 19.09
CA GLU A 124 -0.60 7.46 19.45
C GLU A 124 0.27 6.85 18.36
N MET A 125 1.36 7.55 18.02
CA MET A 125 2.34 7.08 17.06
C MET A 125 3.75 7.29 17.59
N ASN A 126 4.57 6.25 17.56
CA ASN A 126 5.95 6.30 18.03
C ASN A 126 6.96 6.16 16.89
N GLN A 127 6.48 5.81 15.69
CA GLN A 127 7.32 5.49 14.54
C GLN A 127 6.72 6.12 13.28
N ARG A 128 7.61 6.56 12.39
CA ARG A 128 7.27 7.07 11.07
C ARG A 128 8.36 6.65 10.11
N TRP A 129 8.00 5.88 9.11
CA TRP A 129 8.93 5.29 8.16
C TRP A 129 8.74 5.90 6.79
N LEU A 130 9.85 6.14 6.12
CA LEU A 130 9.84 6.56 4.73
C LEU A 130 10.50 5.47 3.89
N MET A 131 9.82 5.04 2.84
CA MET A 131 10.27 4.01 1.93
C MET A 131 10.15 4.51 0.49
N ARG A 132 10.90 3.87 -0.40
CA ARG A 132 10.73 4.02 -1.84
C ARG A 132 9.96 2.82 -2.38
N GLY A 133 8.83 3.06 -3.00
CA GLY A 133 8.03 2.05 -3.68
C GLY A 133 8.39 1.93 -5.17
N GLU A 134 8.27 0.73 -5.71
CA GLU A 134 8.32 0.43 -7.13
C GLU A 134 7.07 -0.39 -7.49
N LEU A 135 6.33 0.03 -8.50
CA LEU A 135 5.31 -0.79 -9.14
C LEU A 135 6.00 -1.80 -10.05
N VAL A 136 5.82 -3.09 -9.76
CA VAL A 136 6.42 -4.20 -10.54
C VAL A 136 5.45 -4.71 -11.60
N HIS A 137 4.19 -4.82 -11.23
CA HIS A 137 3.12 -5.26 -12.11
C HIS A 137 1.80 -4.61 -11.70
N GLN A 138 1.10 -4.07 -12.66
CA GLN A 138 -0.27 -3.58 -12.51
C GLN A 138 -1.22 -4.59 -13.15
N SER A 139 -2.20 -5.01 -12.40
CA SER A 139 -3.25 -5.90 -12.88
C SER A 139 -4.24 -5.14 -13.76
N ASP A 140 -4.79 -5.84 -14.76
CA ASP A 140 -5.88 -5.34 -15.60
C ASP A 140 -7.27 -5.56 -14.95
N ALA A 141 -7.32 -6.09 -13.72
CA ALA A 141 -8.58 -6.30 -13.02
C ALA A 141 -9.34 -4.98 -12.80
N PRO A 142 -10.68 -4.99 -12.89
CA PRO A 142 -11.48 -3.81 -12.60
C PRO A 142 -11.31 -3.40 -11.13
N GLU A 143 -11.48 -2.13 -10.86
CA GLU A 143 -11.44 -1.63 -9.49
C GLU A 143 -12.66 -2.08 -8.69
N GLY A 144 -12.44 -2.46 -7.44
CA GLY A 144 -13.49 -2.97 -6.56
C GLY A 144 -14.17 -1.85 -5.74
N ASP A 145 -15.43 -2.05 -5.39
CA ASP A 145 -16.23 -1.09 -4.60
C ASP A 145 -15.98 -1.17 -3.08
N GLY A 146 -15.05 -2.02 -2.63
CA GLY A 146 -14.82 -2.32 -1.22
C GLY A 146 -13.46 -1.89 -0.68
N PRO A 147 -13.21 -2.15 0.60
CA PRO A 147 -11.87 -1.98 1.15
C PRO A 147 -10.90 -2.90 0.42
N GLY A 148 -9.77 -2.35 -0.02
CA GLY A 148 -8.69 -3.11 -0.64
C GLY A 148 -8.12 -4.15 0.33
N TYR A 149 -7.56 -5.23 -0.20
CA TYR A 149 -6.94 -6.27 0.59
C TYR A 149 -5.47 -6.38 0.23
N ALA A 150 -4.59 -6.13 1.17
CA ALA A 150 -3.16 -6.05 0.91
C ALA A 150 -2.36 -7.08 1.69
N PHE A 151 -1.36 -7.65 1.04
CA PHE A 151 -0.40 -8.59 1.60
C PHE A 151 0.98 -7.95 1.68
N PHE A 152 1.63 -8.14 2.81
CA PHE A 152 2.99 -7.66 3.06
C PHE A 152 3.88 -8.80 3.53
N SER A 153 5.05 -8.92 2.92
CA SER A 153 6.12 -9.81 3.37
C SER A 153 7.43 -9.05 3.46
N THR A 154 8.11 -9.17 4.58
CA THR A 154 9.48 -8.65 4.73
C THR A 154 10.44 -9.67 4.13
N CYS A 155 11.24 -9.24 3.14
CA CYS A 155 12.11 -10.12 2.38
C CYS A 155 13.56 -9.59 2.37
N ARG A 156 14.51 -10.50 2.19
CA ARG A 156 15.93 -10.19 1.93
C ARG A 156 16.37 -10.92 0.68
N LEU A 157 17.23 -10.27 -0.10
CA LEU A 157 17.84 -10.94 -1.24
C LEU A 157 18.74 -12.09 -0.77
N LYS A 158 18.67 -13.21 -1.46
CA LYS A 158 19.59 -14.34 -1.31
C LYS A 158 20.96 -14.02 -1.90
N ASP A 159 21.98 -14.79 -1.52
CA ASP A 159 23.32 -14.67 -2.09
C ASP A 159 23.28 -14.84 -3.62
N GLY A 160 23.93 -13.92 -4.31
CA GLY A 160 23.94 -13.87 -5.77
C GLY A 160 22.72 -13.23 -6.45
N ALA A 161 21.63 -12.99 -5.71
CA ALA A 161 20.49 -12.24 -6.22
C ALA A 161 20.73 -10.71 -6.20
N SER A 162 20.10 -10.00 -7.11
CA SER A 162 20.11 -8.54 -7.17
C SER A 162 18.69 -7.98 -7.17
N ARG A 163 18.54 -6.70 -6.85
CA ARG A 163 17.24 -6.01 -6.97
C ARG A 163 16.67 -6.15 -8.38
N MET A 164 17.51 -6.08 -9.40
CA MET A 164 17.08 -6.18 -10.79
C MET A 164 16.62 -7.60 -11.14
N SER A 165 17.36 -8.64 -10.77
CA SER A 165 16.97 -10.03 -11.02
C SER A 165 15.70 -10.43 -10.26
N HIS A 166 15.58 -9.99 -8.99
CA HIS A 166 14.38 -10.23 -8.20
C HIS A 166 13.15 -9.54 -8.82
N ARG A 167 13.28 -8.27 -9.20
CA ARG A 167 12.19 -7.54 -9.83
C ARG A 167 11.73 -8.19 -11.13
N ALA A 168 12.66 -8.64 -11.98
CA ALA A 168 12.32 -9.35 -13.21
C ALA A 168 11.57 -10.66 -12.93
N ALA A 169 12.01 -11.43 -11.92
CA ALA A 169 11.36 -12.66 -11.51
C ALA A 169 9.96 -12.41 -10.91
N GLU A 170 9.81 -11.36 -10.08
CA GLU A 170 8.50 -10.96 -9.50
C GLU A 170 7.52 -10.52 -10.58
N LYS A 171 8.00 -9.79 -11.61
CA LYS A 171 7.18 -9.38 -12.75
C LYS A 171 6.70 -10.61 -13.54
N ALA A 172 7.62 -11.51 -13.89
CA ALA A 172 7.29 -12.74 -14.62
C ALA A 172 6.29 -13.60 -13.83
N TRP A 173 6.47 -13.72 -12.52
CA TRP A 173 5.54 -14.39 -11.62
C TRP A 173 4.15 -13.74 -11.64
N SER A 174 4.06 -12.41 -11.52
CA SER A 174 2.79 -11.70 -11.54
C SER A 174 2.05 -11.85 -12.87
N GLU A 175 2.77 -11.78 -13.99
CA GLU A 175 2.21 -12.03 -15.33
C GLU A 175 1.73 -13.48 -15.51
N ALA A 176 2.42 -14.45 -14.91
CA ALA A 176 1.98 -15.85 -14.94
C ALA A 176 0.71 -16.06 -14.11
N MET A 177 0.62 -15.42 -12.94
CA MET A 177 -0.59 -15.43 -12.11
C MET A 177 -1.79 -14.81 -12.83
N GLU A 178 -1.61 -13.67 -13.49
CA GLU A 178 -2.68 -13.02 -14.24
C GLU A 178 -3.23 -13.88 -15.38
N LYS A 179 -2.37 -14.62 -16.10
CA LYS A 179 -2.79 -15.56 -17.16
C LYS A 179 -3.72 -16.67 -16.67
N VAL A 180 -3.66 -17.03 -15.40
CA VAL A 180 -4.54 -18.03 -14.78
C VAL A 180 -5.73 -17.38 -14.04
N GLY A 181 -5.93 -16.07 -14.18
CA GLY A 181 -7.05 -15.36 -13.58
C GLY A 181 -6.81 -14.89 -12.14
N ALA A 182 -5.57 -14.91 -11.69
CA ALA A 182 -5.18 -14.44 -10.37
C ALA A 182 -4.58 -13.03 -10.44
N SER A 183 -5.41 -12.03 -10.25
CA SER A 183 -5.06 -10.62 -10.46
C SER A 183 -4.68 -9.93 -9.16
N ALA A 184 -3.53 -9.24 -9.14
CA ALA A 184 -3.12 -8.38 -8.05
C ALA A 184 -2.07 -7.36 -8.54
N ASN A 185 -2.12 -6.14 -8.02
CA ASN A 185 -1.02 -5.20 -8.17
C ASN A 185 0.17 -5.66 -7.32
N SER A 186 1.35 -5.73 -7.93
CA SER A 186 2.60 -6.13 -7.24
C SER A 186 3.55 -4.96 -7.10
N HIS A 187 4.01 -4.74 -5.87
CA HIS A 187 4.96 -3.69 -5.55
C HIS A 187 6.13 -4.23 -4.72
N ILE A 188 7.26 -3.53 -4.78
CA ILE A 188 8.40 -3.73 -3.89
C ILE A 188 8.71 -2.40 -3.22
N TRP A 189 8.74 -2.38 -1.88
CA TRP A 189 9.12 -1.21 -1.10
C TRP A 189 10.49 -1.41 -0.48
N TYR A 190 11.36 -0.47 -0.68
CA TYR A 190 12.72 -0.47 -0.13
C TYR A 190 12.79 0.45 1.07
N ALA A 191 13.38 -0.07 2.12
CA ALA A 191 13.65 0.65 3.34
C ALA A 191 14.44 1.95 3.10
N GLY A 192 14.00 3.04 3.71
CA GLY A 192 14.60 4.38 3.64
C GLY A 192 14.92 4.94 5.01
N GLN A 193 14.22 6.00 5.42
CA GLN A 193 14.47 6.72 6.68
C GLN A 193 13.50 6.27 7.79
N GLY A 194 13.94 6.36 9.05
CA GLY A 194 13.11 6.10 10.22
C GLY A 194 12.69 4.64 10.42
N ILE A 195 13.24 3.73 9.64
CA ILE A 195 12.90 2.30 9.72
C ILE A 195 13.61 1.62 10.89
N PRO A 196 12.98 0.60 11.53
CA PRO A 196 13.64 -0.21 12.53
C PRO A 196 14.91 -0.92 12.01
N ASP A 197 15.88 -1.15 12.87
CA ASP A 197 17.12 -1.85 12.51
C ASP A 197 16.87 -3.22 11.88
N ALA A 198 15.85 -3.93 12.36
CA ALA A 198 15.43 -5.22 11.80
C ALA A 198 15.04 -5.16 10.31
N LEU A 199 14.67 -4.00 9.80
CA LEU A 199 14.32 -3.77 8.39
C LEU A 199 15.49 -3.25 7.55
N GLN A 200 16.65 -2.96 8.14
CA GLN A 200 17.81 -2.51 7.37
C GLN A 200 18.22 -3.56 6.35
N GLY A 201 18.39 -3.14 5.08
CA GLY A 201 18.72 -4.04 3.97
C GLY A 201 17.59 -4.99 3.56
N ALA A 202 16.42 -4.92 4.21
CA ALA A 202 15.23 -5.63 3.76
C ALA A 202 14.45 -4.83 2.71
N MET A 203 13.53 -5.51 2.05
CA MET A 203 12.47 -4.95 1.23
C MET A 203 11.13 -5.54 1.69
N ILE A 204 10.07 -4.83 1.38
CA ILE A 204 8.71 -5.30 1.64
C ILE A 204 8.08 -5.61 0.28
N LYS A 205 7.73 -6.87 0.06
CA LYS A 205 6.88 -7.27 -1.06
C LYS A 205 5.45 -6.96 -0.69
N VAL A 206 4.75 -6.32 -1.61
CA VAL A 206 3.36 -5.91 -1.43
C VAL A 206 2.53 -6.45 -2.58
N ARG A 207 1.40 -7.08 -2.26
CA ARG A 207 0.36 -7.42 -3.22
C ARG A 207 -0.93 -6.79 -2.79
N ILE A 208 -1.59 -6.13 -3.72
CA ILE A 208 -2.85 -5.43 -3.47
C ILE A 208 -3.91 -6.05 -4.36
N PHE A 209 -4.95 -6.56 -3.72
CA PHE A 209 -6.18 -7.06 -4.34
C PHE A 209 -7.27 -6.02 -4.09
N GLU A 210 -8.20 -5.90 -5.02
CA GLU A 210 -9.31 -4.96 -4.92
C GLU A 210 -10.24 -5.25 -3.75
N SER A 211 -10.34 -6.52 -3.36
CA SER A 211 -11.18 -6.96 -2.26
C SER A 211 -10.70 -8.29 -1.67
N VAL A 212 -11.27 -8.68 -0.54
CA VAL A 212 -11.10 -10.03 0.03
C VAL A 212 -11.59 -11.10 -0.93
N GLN A 213 -12.68 -10.84 -1.68
CA GLN A 213 -13.19 -11.79 -2.67
C GLN A 213 -12.20 -11.96 -3.82
N ALA A 214 -11.66 -10.88 -4.37
CA ALA A 214 -10.66 -10.94 -5.44
C ALA A 214 -9.40 -11.71 -5.01
N TRP A 215 -8.98 -11.57 -3.74
CA TRP A 215 -7.94 -12.44 -3.18
C TRP A 215 -8.36 -13.91 -3.17
N GLY A 216 -9.57 -14.22 -2.72
CA GLY A 216 -10.09 -15.59 -2.66
C GLY A 216 -10.10 -16.26 -4.04
N ASP A 217 -10.58 -15.54 -5.05
CA ASP A 217 -10.62 -16.00 -6.44
C ASP A 217 -9.21 -16.22 -6.98
N SER A 218 -8.29 -15.28 -6.73
CA SER A 218 -6.88 -15.38 -7.10
C SER A 218 -6.19 -16.57 -6.43
N TYR A 219 -6.50 -16.83 -5.16
CA TYR A 219 -5.93 -17.96 -4.42
C TYR A 219 -6.49 -19.31 -4.92
N THR A 220 -7.77 -19.34 -5.30
CA THR A 220 -8.39 -20.50 -5.94
C THR A 220 -7.69 -20.81 -7.27
N ALA A 221 -7.51 -19.80 -8.13
CA ALA A 221 -6.80 -19.93 -9.40
C ALA A 221 -5.35 -20.41 -9.21
N PHE A 222 -4.66 -19.91 -8.18
CA PHE A 222 -3.32 -20.35 -7.80
C PHE A 222 -3.27 -21.85 -7.48
N ILE A 223 -4.24 -22.36 -6.72
CA ILE A 223 -4.31 -23.77 -6.33
C ILE A 223 -4.69 -24.64 -7.53
N GLU A 224 -5.75 -24.29 -8.26
CA GLU A 224 -6.28 -25.07 -9.37
C GLU A 224 -5.28 -25.23 -10.52
N ASN A 225 -4.39 -24.27 -10.72
CA ASN A 225 -3.36 -24.30 -11.75
C ASN A 225 -1.98 -24.77 -11.24
N ASP A 226 -1.90 -25.27 -10.01
CA ASP A 226 -0.65 -25.74 -9.35
C ASP A 226 0.51 -24.72 -9.51
N MET A 227 0.21 -23.45 -9.34
CA MET A 227 1.17 -22.37 -9.56
C MET A 227 2.39 -22.43 -8.63
N ALA A 228 2.27 -23.14 -7.49
CA ALA A 228 3.41 -23.40 -6.61
C ALA A 228 4.50 -24.27 -7.25
N SER A 229 4.16 -25.08 -8.27
CA SER A 229 5.09 -25.91 -9.02
C SER A 229 5.59 -25.24 -10.31
N SER A 230 5.18 -24.00 -10.58
CA SER A 230 5.56 -23.30 -11.80
C SER A 230 7.04 -22.86 -11.80
N PRO A 231 7.69 -22.77 -12.97
CA PRO A 231 9.04 -22.27 -13.08
C PRO A 231 9.17 -20.81 -12.66
N GLU A 232 8.13 -19.99 -12.85
CA GLU A 232 8.09 -18.59 -12.45
C GLU A 232 8.08 -18.45 -10.92
N TRP A 233 7.31 -19.31 -10.22
CA TRP A 233 7.36 -19.38 -8.76
C TRP A 233 8.75 -19.76 -8.26
N ALA A 234 9.34 -20.82 -8.83
CA ALA A 234 10.69 -21.28 -8.46
C ALA A 234 11.74 -20.19 -8.72
N ALA A 235 11.66 -19.51 -9.87
CA ALA A 235 12.55 -18.40 -10.21
C ALA A 235 12.43 -17.24 -9.20
N MET A 236 11.21 -16.82 -8.85
CA MET A 236 10.96 -15.76 -7.88
C MET A 236 11.43 -16.18 -6.48
N ALA A 237 11.08 -17.38 -6.03
CA ALA A 237 11.46 -17.90 -4.71
C ALA A 237 12.97 -18.12 -4.56
N SER A 238 13.71 -18.32 -5.66
CA SER A 238 15.16 -18.42 -5.64
C SER A 238 15.87 -17.11 -5.34
N GLN A 239 15.20 -15.96 -5.51
CA GLN A 239 15.80 -14.63 -5.36
C GLN A 239 15.76 -14.11 -3.92
N VAL A 240 14.80 -14.55 -3.11
CA VAL A 240 14.52 -13.93 -1.81
C VAL A 240 14.21 -14.95 -0.73
N ASP A 241 14.57 -14.58 0.51
CA ASP A 241 14.03 -15.15 1.73
C ASP A 241 13.01 -14.17 2.32
N CYS A 242 11.78 -14.63 2.45
CA CYS A 242 10.68 -13.84 2.98
C CYS A 242 10.17 -14.39 4.30
N GLY A 243 9.86 -13.50 5.23
CA GLY A 243 9.09 -13.81 6.43
C GLY A 243 7.62 -14.09 6.12
N PRO A 244 6.83 -14.34 7.17
CA PRO A 244 5.39 -14.61 7.02
C PRO A 244 4.65 -13.50 6.29
N ILE A 245 3.64 -13.91 5.53
CA ILE A 245 2.69 -12.98 4.90
C ILE A 245 1.77 -12.42 6.00
N ARG A 246 1.58 -11.11 5.97
CA ARG A 246 0.63 -10.39 6.82
C ARG A 246 -0.40 -9.73 5.92
N SER A 247 -1.66 -9.86 6.25
CA SER A 247 -2.72 -9.23 5.45
C SER A 247 -3.41 -8.11 6.21
N TYR A 248 -3.88 -7.14 5.46
CA TYR A 248 -4.53 -5.94 5.96
C TYR A 248 -5.73 -5.59 5.10
N LEU A 249 -6.75 -5.03 5.74
CA LEU A 249 -7.86 -4.36 5.08
C LEU A 249 -7.53 -2.88 4.94
N GLY A 250 -7.49 -2.38 3.71
CA GLY A 250 -7.19 -0.99 3.40
C GLY A 250 -8.44 -0.17 3.17
N ARG A 251 -8.53 1.00 3.80
CA ARG A 251 -9.58 2.00 3.54
C ARG A 251 -8.92 3.29 3.10
N ALA A 252 -9.41 3.88 2.03
CA ALA A 252 -8.98 5.21 1.62
C ALA A 252 -9.32 6.22 2.72
N PHE A 253 -8.33 6.99 3.12
CA PHE A 253 -8.51 8.12 4.03
C PHE A 253 -8.57 9.42 3.26
N TYR A 254 -7.69 9.60 2.31
CA TYR A 254 -7.67 10.71 1.37
C TYR A 254 -7.09 10.24 0.04
N GLU A 255 -7.77 10.58 -1.03
CA GLU A 255 -7.30 10.36 -2.39
C GLU A 255 -7.32 11.69 -3.12
N ARG A 256 -6.16 12.09 -3.59
CA ARG A 256 -6.12 13.23 -4.52
C ARG A 256 -6.73 12.79 -5.83
N ASN A 257 -7.76 13.49 -6.29
CA ASN A 257 -8.29 13.30 -7.64
C ASN A 257 -7.15 13.54 -8.64
N ALA A 258 -6.84 12.52 -9.45
CA ALA A 258 -5.98 12.71 -10.60
C ALA A 258 -6.80 13.47 -11.66
N ASP A 259 -6.55 14.77 -11.82
CA ASP A 259 -7.04 15.53 -12.96
C ASP A 259 -6.29 15.16 -14.25
#